data_05f20c6f628382f62e5480ce56953e43
#
_entry.id   05f20c6f628382f62e5480ce56953e43
#
_cell.length_a   1.000
_cell.length_b   1.000
_cell.length_c   1.000
_cell.angle_alpha   90.00
_cell.angle_beta   90.00
_cell.angle_gamma   90.00
#
_symmetry.space_group_name_H-M   'P 1'
#
loop_
_entity.id
_entity.type
_entity.pdbx_description
1 polymer ?
#
loop_
_entity_poly.entity_id
_entity_poly.type
_entity_poly.pdbx_seq_one_letter_code
_entity_poly.pdbx_strand_id
1 'polypeptide(L)'
;MNLSHRRILLTFLKLFDLFVTTLSYGLATFLLVSVNHGVPFSQFLSIRIKLSNCVIFAVALVAWHLIYSLCHLYESKRLSTTEQAMLEQLRATALAVACLSALAMFFRITMITPPFLILFWAISSAGMLASRFSLRRAFAGVRKHGRNLRYIIILGTNARALEFARRIEAKPEWGYRNLGFVDEPWQGMEEFRQSGARLVSDLAGLAEFLRHNVVDEVAIYLPLRSFYEQASHVAALCGQHGITVRFDSKYFRLEDRAPFDGSIRCGSLFRTSQ
;
A
#
# COMPACT_ATOMS: atom_id res chain seq x y z
N MET A 1 -8.74 -11.13 10.22
CA MET A 1 -8.75 -11.66 8.82
C MET A 1 -7.66 -12.70 8.72
N ASN A 2 -8.01 -13.97 8.43
CA ASN A 2 -7.04 -15.08 8.38
C ASN A 2 -5.90 -14.77 7.40
N LEU A 3 -4.67 -15.10 7.78
CA LEU A 3 -3.45 -14.92 6.96
C LEU A 3 -3.59 -15.52 5.54
N SER A 4 -4.34 -16.61 5.41
CA SER A 4 -4.65 -17.27 4.14
C SER A 4 -5.49 -16.38 3.20
N HIS A 5 -6.55 -15.76 3.70
CA HIS A 5 -7.39 -14.87 2.89
C HIS A 5 -6.63 -13.64 2.38
N ARG A 6 -5.72 -13.10 3.19
CA ARG A 6 -4.86 -11.99 2.77
C ARG A 6 -3.89 -12.41 1.66
N ARG A 7 -3.29 -13.59 1.76
CA ARG A 7 -2.39 -14.12 0.72
C ARG A 7 -3.13 -14.33 -0.60
N ILE A 8 -4.32 -14.95 -0.54
CA ILE A 8 -5.16 -15.16 -1.73
C ILE A 8 -5.51 -13.84 -2.41
N LEU A 9 -5.93 -12.83 -1.64
CA LEU A 9 -6.26 -11.51 -2.17
C LEU A 9 -5.05 -10.85 -2.84
N LEU A 10 -3.87 -10.92 -2.23
CA LEU A 10 -2.65 -10.37 -2.79
C LEU A 10 -2.23 -11.09 -4.09
N THR A 11 -2.36 -12.42 -4.13
CA THR A 11 -2.08 -13.20 -5.35
C THR A 11 -3.05 -12.83 -6.46
N PHE A 12 -4.35 -12.70 -6.14
CA PHE A 12 -5.35 -12.25 -7.10
C PHE A 12 -5.02 -10.86 -7.66
N LEU A 13 -4.64 -9.91 -6.82
CA LEU A 13 -4.23 -8.57 -7.25
C LEU A 13 -3.02 -8.61 -8.18
N LYS A 14 -2.03 -9.43 -7.87
CA LYS A 14 -0.84 -9.60 -8.72
C LYS A 14 -1.18 -10.17 -10.10
N LEU A 15 -2.01 -11.21 -10.12
CA LEU A 15 -2.48 -11.81 -11.37
C LEU A 15 -3.34 -10.83 -12.19
N PHE A 16 -4.17 -10.05 -11.52
CA PHE A 16 -4.98 -9.03 -12.17
C PHE A 16 -4.13 -7.92 -12.79
N ASP A 17 -3.07 -7.46 -12.11
CA ASP A 17 -2.14 -6.49 -12.64
C ASP A 17 -1.41 -7.02 -13.88
N LEU A 18 -0.98 -8.29 -13.87
CA LEU A 18 -0.37 -8.94 -15.04
C LEU A 18 -1.36 -9.08 -16.20
N PHE A 19 -2.62 -9.40 -15.90
CA PHE A 19 -3.69 -9.44 -16.89
C PHE A 19 -3.91 -8.07 -17.55
N VAL A 20 -4.02 -6.99 -16.76
CA VAL A 20 -4.15 -5.63 -17.27
C VAL A 20 -2.95 -5.24 -18.12
N THR A 21 -1.73 -5.60 -17.71
CA THR A 21 -0.51 -5.35 -18.49
C THR A 21 -0.55 -6.08 -19.83
N THR A 22 -0.93 -7.35 -19.85
CA THR A 22 -1.05 -8.18 -21.06
C THR A 22 -2.10 -7.60 -22.00
N LEU A 23 -3.26 -7.24 -21.47
CA LEU A 23 -4.34 -6.62 -22.25
C LEU A 23 -3.91 -5.28 -22.85
N SER A 24 -3.20 -4.45 -22.07
CA SER A 24 -2.67 -3.16 -22.51
C SER A 24 -1.63 -3.33 -23.62
N TYR A 25 -0.77 -4.35 -23.54
CA TYR A 25 0.19 -4.68 -24.58
C TYR A 25 -0.52 -5.10 -25.88
N GLY A 26 -1.50 -6.00 -25.78
CA GLY A 26 -2.31 -6.43 -26.94
C GLY A 26 -3.06 -5.26 -27.59
N LEU A 27 -3.65 -4.38 -26.78
CA LEU A 27 -4.38 -3.21 -27.25
C LEU A 27 -3.46 -2.19 -27.93
N ALA A 28 -2.30 -1.90 -27.35
CA ALA A 28 -1.30 -1.01 -27.94
C ALA A 28 -0.80 -1.54 -29.28
N THR A 29 -0.52 -2.85 -29.36
CA THR A 29 -0.11 -3.51 -30.61
C THR A 29 -1.22 -3.43 -31.66
N PHE A 30 -2.45 -3.75 -31.29
CA PHE A 30 -3.61 -3.68 -32.19
C PHE A 30 -3.81 -2.27 -32.73
N LEU A 31 -3.82 -1.25 -31.87
CA LEU A 31 -4.02 0.14 -32.30
C LEU A 31 -2.93 0.59 -33.28
N LEU A 32 -1.69 0.26 -33.00
CA LEU A 32 -0.57 0.66 -33.87
C LEU A 32 -0.63 -0.04 -35.23
N VAL A 33 -0.92 -1.34 -35.25
CA VAL A 33 -1.05 -2.12 -36.49
C VAL A 33 -2.29 -1.66 -37.29
N SER A 34 -3.41 -1.41 -36.61
CA SER A 34 -4.62 -0.92 -37.26
C SER A 34 -4.44 0.46 -37.91
N VAL A 35 -3.78 1.38 -37.20
CA VAL A 35 -3.51 2.74 -37.74
C VAL A 35 -2.51 2.70 -38.90
N ASN A 36 -1.45 1.90 -38.81
CA ASN A 36 -0.40 1.90 -39.83
C ASN A 36 -0.72 1.03 -41.05
N HIS A 37 -1.51 -0.04 -40.88
CA HIS A 37 -1.75 -1.04 -41.94
C HIS A 37 -3.22 -1.30 -42.23
N GLY A 38 -4.17 -0.61 -41.56
CA GLY A 38 -5.60 -0.77 -41.80
C GLY A 38 -6.14 -2.17 -41.48
N VAL A 39 -5.45 -2.95 -40.62
CA VAL A 39 -5.79 -4.34 -40.32
C VAL A 39 -7.00 -4.41 -39.36
N PRO A 40 -8.13 -5.06 -39.77
CA PRO A 40 -9.25 -5.24 -38.87
C PRO A 40 -8.95 -6.22 -37.75
N PHE A 41 -9.70 -6.12 -36.64
CA PHE A 41 -9.48 -6.94 -35.43
C PHE A 41 -9.50 -8.45 -35.71
N SER A 42 -10.37 -8.92 -36.61
CA SER A 42 -10.44 -10.34 -36.98
C SER A 42 -9.12 -10.87 -37.62
N GLN A 43 -8.51 -10.06 -38.47
CA GLN A 43 -7.22 -10.41 -39.08
C GLN A 43 -6.08 -10.29 -38.09
N PHE A 44 -6.12 -9.32 -37.18
CA PHE A 44 -5.12 -9.17 -36.12
C PHE A 44 -5.00 -10.44 -35.26
N LEU A 45 -6.13 -11.07 -34.91
CA LEU A 45 -6.15 -12.31 -34.14
C LEU A 45 -5.57 -13.52 -34.88
N SER A 46 -5.49 -13.47 -36.21
CA SER A 46 -4.91 -14.53 -37.05
C SER A 46 -3.41 -14.41 -37.28
N ILE A 47 -2.77 -13.33 -36.79
CA ILE A 47 -1.34 -13.11 -36.96
C ILE A 47 -0.54 -14.17 -36.17
N ARG A 48 0.32 -14.91 -36.88
CA ARG A 48 1.22 -15.88 -36.26
C ARG A 48 2.31 -15.16 -35.44
N ILE A 49 2.37 -15.46 -34.17
CA ILE A 49 3.40 -14.91 -33.27
C ILE A 49 4.58 -15.88 -33.20
N LYS A 50 5.80 -15.39 -33.41
CA LYS A 50 7.02 -16.21 -33.23
C LYS A 50 7.16 -16.62 -31.77
N LEU A 51 7.52 -17.86 -31.52
CA LEU A 51 7.72 -18.40 -30.16
C LEU A 51 8.75 -17.58 -29.37
N SER A 52 9.79 -17.08 -30.02
CA SER A 52 10.77 -16.17 -29.39
C SER A 52 10.13 -14.92 -28.79
N ASN A 53 9.13 -14.32 -29.47
CA ASN A 53 8.44 -13.13 -28.97
C ASN A 53 7.58 -13.48 -27.74
N CYS A 54 6.98 -14.66 -27.67
CA CYS A 54 6.25 -15.12 -26.50
C CYS A 54 7.17 -15.30 -25.29
N VAL A 55 8.38 -15.86 -25.49
CA VAL A 55 9.36 -16.02 -24.41
C VAL A 55 9.84 -14.66 -23.89
N ILE A 56 10.17 -13.73 -24.78
CA ILE A 56 10.60 -12.38 -24.41
C ILE A 56 9.48 -11.64 -23.67
N PHE A 57 8.24 -11.78 -24.15
CA PHE A 57 7.09 -11.20 -23.47
C PHE A 57 6.89 -11.79 -22.05
N ALA A 58 7.05 -13.10 -21.89
CA ALA A 58 6.98 -13.74 -20.58
C ALA A 58 8.08 -13.22 -19.63
N VAL A 59 9.32 -13.05 -20.12
CA VAL A 59 10.42 -12.44 -19.36
C VAL A 59 10.08 -11.00 -18.97
N ALA A 60 9.51 -10.22 -19.90
CA ALA A 60 9.07 -8.86 -19.63
C ALA A 60 7.97 -8.80 -18.55
N LEU A 61 7.01 -9.73 -18.55
CA LEU A 61 5.98 -9.82 -17.51
C LEU A 61 6.57 -10.15 -16.13
N VAL A 62 7.55 -11.04 -16.07
CA VAL A 62 8.27 -11.34 -14.83
C VAL A 62 9.02 -10.11 -14.32
N ALA A 63 9.76 -9.42 -15.20
CA ALA A 63 10.45 -8.17 -14.86
C ALA A 63 9.46 -7.10 -14.36
N TRP A 64 8.30 -6.97 -15.01
CA TRP A 64 7.23 -6.06 -14.60
C TRP A 64 6.72 -6.37 -13.19
N HIS A 65 6.46 -7.66 -12.93
CA HIS A 65 6.04 -8.11 -11.60
C HIS A 65 7.09 -7.82 -10.52
N LEU A 66 8.37 -8.04 -10.83
CA LEU A 66 9.48 -7.74 -9.91
C LEU A 66 9.57 -6.24 -9.61
N ILE A 67 9.49 -5.37 -10.63
CA ILE A 67 9.49 -3.92 -10.47
C ILE A 67 8.35 -3.48 -9.55
N TYR A 68 7.14 -3.97 -9.77
CA TYR A 68 5.98 -3.62 -8.94
C TYR A 68 6.13 -4.11 -7.50
N SER A 69 6.75 -5.27 -7.30
CA SER A 69 7.05 -5.80 -5.98
C SER A 69 8.10 -4.97 -5.25
N LEU A 70 9.17 -4.57 -5.94
CA LEU A 70 10.23 -3.71 -5.41
C LEU A 70 9.74 -2.29 -5.10
N CYS A 71 8.81 -1.76 -5.90
CA CYS A 71 8.17 -0.48 -5.64
C CYS A 71 7.11 -0.53 -4.53
N HIS A 72 6.99 -1.65 -3.80
CA HIS A 72 6.03 -1.83 -2.70
C HIS A 72 4.58 -1.50 -3.03
N LEU A 73 4.17 -1.65 -4.31
CA LEU A 73 2.82 -1.33 -4.78
C LEU A 73 1.74 -2.28 -4.23
N TYR A 74 2.13 -3.44 -3.71
CA TYR A 74 1.25 -4.44 -3.12
C TYR A 74 1.07 -4.29 -1.60
N GLU A 75 1.71 -3.31 -1.00
CA GLU A 75 1.52 -3.00 0.41
C GLU A 75 0.25 -2.20 0.66
N SER A 76 -0.45 -2.54 1.75
CA SER A 76 -1.68 -1.86 2.11
C SER A 76 -1.39 -0.52 2.78
N LYS A 77 -1.39 0.55 2.01
CA LYS A 77 -1.23 1.94 2.50
C LYS A 77 -2.62 2.57 2.68
N ARG A 78 -3.32 2.26 3.79
CA ARG A 78 -4.71 2.74 4.02
C ARG A 78 -4.82 4.25 4.25
N LEU A 79 -3.76 4.87 4.79
CA LEU A 79 -3.72 6.29 5.14
C LEU A 79 -2.98 7.15 4.09
N SER A 80 -2.42 6.56 3.02
CA SER A 80 -1.77 7.32 1.95
C SER A 80 -2.79 8.14 1.16
N THR A 81 -2.39 9.33 0.76
CA THR A 81 -3.20 10.16 -0.12
C THR A 81 -3.34 9.51 -1.49
N THR A 82 -4.45 9.82 -2.18
CA THR A 82 -4.69 9.28 -3.53
C THR A 82 -3.63 9.75 -4.51
N GLU A 83 -3.18 11.00 -4.38
CA GLU A 83 -2.14 11.61 -5.24
C GLU A 83 -0.79 10.89 -5.13
N GLN A 84 -0.35 10.61 -3.89
CA GLN A 84 0.90 9.86 -3.67
C GLN A 84 0.85 8.47 -4.29
N ALA A 85 -0.27 7.76 -4.12
CA ALA A 85 -0.44 6.44 -4.71
C ALA A 85 -0.49 6.46 -6.24
N MET A 86 -1.08 7.51 -6.85
CA MET A 86 -1.06 7.71 -8.29
C MET A 86 0.37 7.96 -8.80
N LEU A 87 1.13 8.82 -8.12
CA LEU A 87 2.49 9.13 -8.50
C LEU A 87 3.43 7.92 -8.38
N GLU A 88 3.32 7.15 -7.31
CA GLU A 88 4.06 5.89 -7.14
C GLU A 88 3.74 4.91 -8.27
N GLN A 89 2.46 4.79 -8.64
CA GLN A 89 2.03 3.93 -9.74
C GLN A 89 2.61 4.39 -11.09
N LEU A 90 2.56 5.69 -11.39
CA LEU A 90 3.11 6.24 -12.64
C LEU A 90 4.62 6.06 -12.73
N ARG A 91 5.34 6.25 -11.62
CA ARG A 91 6.80 6.00 -11.56
C ARG A 91 7.14 4.53 -11.81
N ALA A 92 6.39 3.61 -11.20
CA ALA A 92 6.63 2.19 -11.39
C ALA A 92 6.32 1.72 -12.82
N THR A 93 5.23 2.22 -13.43
CA THR A 93 4.92 1.91 -14.84
C THR A 93 5.95 2.51 -15.79
N ALA A 94 6.43 3.74 -15.55
CA ALA A 94 7.49 4.34 -16.35
C ALA A 94 8.80 3.54 -16.26
N LEU A 95 9.19 3.12 -15.05
CA LEU A 95 10.37 2.27 -14.87
C LEU A 95 10.24 0.92 -15.59
N ALA A 96 9.05 0.31 -15.53
CA ALA A 96 8.79 -0.95 -16.20
C ALA A 96 8.84 -0.83 -17.73
N VAL A 97 8.32 0.27 -18.30
CA VAL A 97 8.41 0.56 -19.74
C VAL A 97 9.87 0.87 -20.16
N ALA A 98 10.63 1.58 -19.31
CA ALA A 98 12.06 1.81 -19.57
C ALA A 98 12.84 0.48 -19.58
N CYS A 99 12.54 -0.44 -18.66
CA CYS A 99 13.11 -1.79 -18.66
C CYS A 99 12.74 -2.57 -19.94
N LEU A 100 11.46 -2.50 -20.37
CA LEU A 100 11.02 -3.11 -21.63
C LEU A 100 11.76 -2.52 -22.84
N SER A 101 11.97 -1.21 -22.85
CA SER A 101 12.76 -0.53 -23.91
C SER A 101 14.19 -1.04 -23.94
N ALA A 102 14.84 -1.16 -22.79
CA ALA A 102 16.21 -1.69 -22.70
C ALA A 102 16.30 -3.15 -23.19
N LEU A 103 15.35 -3.99 -22.80
CA LEU A 103 15.24 -5.37 -23.29
C LEU A 103 15.04 -5.41 -24.81
N ALA A 104 14.17 -4.56 -25.34
CA ALA A 104 13.91 -4.48 -26.78
C ALA A 104 15.17 -4.07 -27.57
N MET A 105 15.95 -3.13 -27.05
CA MET A 105 17.24 -2.73 -27.65
C MET A 105 18.26 -3.85 -27.58
N PHE A 106 18.38 -4.52 -26.43
CA PHE A 106 19.34 -5.62 -26.24
C PHE A 106 19.06 -6.81 -27.15
N PHE A 107 17.81 -7.21 -27.28
CA PHE A 107 17.38 -8.33 -28.13
C PHE A 107 17.07 -7.91 -29.58
N ARG A 108 17.30 -6.64 -29.95
CA ARG A 108 17.05 -6.07 -31.28
C ARG A 108 15.65 -6.34 -31.81
N ILE A 109 14.63 -6.14 -30.94
CA ILE A 109 13.23 -6.38 -31.27
C ILE A 109 12.70 -5.21 -32.07
N THR A 110 12.54 -5.37 -33.37
CA THR A 110 12.14 -4.30 -34.30
C THR A 110 10.67 -3.89 -34.13
N MET A 111 9.84 -4.73 -33.50
CA MET A 111 8.41 -4.44 -33.31
C MET A 111 8.12 -3.45 -32.16
N ILE A 112 9.05 -3.27 -31.23
CA ILE A 112 8.91 -2.34 -30.11
C ILE A 112 9.50 -0.99 -30.53
N THR A 113 8.65 -0.16 -31.11
CA THR A 113 9.01 1.18 -31.59
C THR A 113 8.75 2.24 -30.50
N PRO A 114 9.39 3.43 -30.55
CA PRO A 114 9.08 4.51 -29.60
C PRO A 114 7.60 4.89 -29.51
N PRO A 115 6.83 5.01 -30.61
CA PRO A 115 5.39 5.25 -30.54
C PRO A 115 4.64 4.14 -29.79
N PHE A 116 5.05 2.88 -29.99
CA PHE A 116 4.47 1.75 -29.24
C PHE A 116 4.72 1.89 -27.76
N LEU A 117 5.92 2.23 -27.32
CA LEU A 117 6.27 2.37 -25.91
C LEU A 117 5.46 3.47 -25.23
N ILE A 118 5.28 4.61 -25.90
CA ILE A 118 4.47 5.72 -25.38
C ILE A 118 3.01 5.29 -25.24
N LEU A 119 2.44 4.69 -26.30
CA LEU A 119 1.05 4.22 -26.30
C LEU A 119 0.82 3.15 -25.25
N PHE A 120 1.72 2.17 -25.16
CA PHE A 120 1.65 1.11 -24.16
C PHE A 120 1.75 1.66 -22.74
N TRP A 121 2.68 2.60 -22.49
CA TRP A 121 2.77 3.26 -21.18
C TRP A 121 1.50 4.01 -20.82
N ALA A 122 0.91 4.76 -21.75
CA ALA A 122 -0.33 5.49 -21.51
C ALA A 122 -1.48 4.56 -21.19
N ILE A 123 -1.69 3.51 -22.00
CA ILE A 123 -2.79 2.54 -21.83
C ILE A 123 -2.61 1.75 -20.54
N SER A 124 -1.39 1.23 -20.27
CA SER A 124 -1.11 0.45 -19.07
C SER A 124 -1.24 1.29 -17.80
N SER A 125 -0.75 2.53 -17.80
CA SER A 125 -0.90 3.46 -16.68
C SER A 125 -2.37 3.80 -16.43
N ALA A 126 -3.14 4.13 -17.46
CA ALA A 126 -4.57 4.41 -17.34
C ALA A 126 -5.35 3.19 -16.81
N GLY A 127 -5.09 1.99 -17.36
CA GLY A 127 -5.71 0.75 -16.91
C GLY A 127 -5.40 0.42 -15.46
N MET A 128 -4.13 0.56 -15.06
CA MET A 128 -3.71 0.34 -13.68
C MET A 128 -4.32 1.36 -12.70
N LEU A 129 -4.33 2.64 -13.04
CA LEU A 129 -4.96 3.67 -12.22
C LEU A 129 -6.46 3.43 -12.07
N ALA A 130 -7.15 3.11 -13.16
CA ALA A 130 -8.57 2.79 -13.13
C ALA A 130 -8.87 1.57 -12.26
N SER A 131 -8.07 0.50 -12.39
CA SER A 131 -8.22 -0.70 -11.57
C SER A 131 -8.01 -0.42 -10.08
N ARG A 132 -6.95 0.31 -9.72
CA ARG A 132 -6.64 0.69 -8.33
C ARG A 132 -7.74 1.58 -7.74
N PHE A 133 -8.23 2.53 -8.51
CA PHE A 133 -9.31 3.42 -8.07
C PHE A 133 -10.62 2.65 -7.84
N SER A 134 -10.99 1.76 -8.78
CA SER A 134 -12.17 0.91 -8.64
C SER A 134 -12.09 -0.01 -7.42
N LEU A 135 -10.94 -0.66 -7.20
CA LEU A 135 -10.70 -1.48 -6.02
C LEU A 135 -10.76 -0.66 -4.72
N ARG A 136 -10.16 0.52 -4.69
CA ARG A 136 -10.24 1.40 -3.53
C ARG A 136 -11.68 1.78 -3.20
N ARG A 137 -12.48 2.14 -4.20
CA ARG A 137 -13.91 2.45 -4.04
C ARG A 137 -14.72 1.24 -3.56
N ALA A 138 -14.51 0.06 -4.16
CA ALA A 138 -15.17 -1.16 -3.75
C ALA A 138 -14.86 -1.50 -2.27
N PHE A 139 -13.57 -1.47 -1.88
CA PHE A 139 -13.19 -1.71 -0.50
C PHE A 139 -13.66 -0.61 0.47
N ALA A 140 -13.71 0.66 0.03
CA ALA A 140 -14.28 1.74 0.84
C ALA A 140 -15.76 1.50 1.12
N GLY A 141 -16.53 1.04 0.12
CA GLY A 141 -17.93 0.64 0.29
C GLY A 141 -18.09 -0.48 1.32
N VAL A 142 -17.30 -1.55 1.21
CA VAL A 142 -17.32 -2.69 2.17
C VAL A 142 -17.00 -2.23 3.59
N ARG A 143 -16.04 -1.32 3.76
CA ARG A 143 -15.62 -0.78 5.07
C ARG A 143 -16.68 0.13 5.70
N LYS A 144 -17.36 0.96 4.90
CA LYS A 144 -18.47 1.78 5.40
C LYS A 144 -19.60 0.94 6.03
N HIS A 145 -19.78 -0.30 5.56
CA HIS A 145 -20.75 -1.25 6.14
C HIS A 145 -20.19 -2.05 7.33
N GLY A 146 -19.08 -1.58 7.94
CA GLY A 146 -18.51 -2.20 9.14
C GLY A 146 -17.75 -3.51 8.90
N ARG A 147 -17.49 -3.89 7.65
CA ARG A 147 -16.71 -5.09 7.30
C ARG A 147 -15.23 -4.74 7.05
N ASN A 148 -14.34 -5.70 7.32
CA ASN A 148 -12.90 -5.54 7.12
C ASN A 148 -12.30 -4.33 7.88
N LEU A 149 -12.79 -4.11 9.11
CA LEU A 149 -12.26 -3.09 10.03
C LEU A 149 -10.91 -3.55 10.60
N ARG A 150 -10.07 -2.59 10.95
CA ARG A 150 -8.87 -2.77 11.78
C ARG A 150 -9.10 -2.09 13.12
N TYR A 151 -8.85 -2.82 14.17
CA TYR A 151 -8.92 -2.30 15.52
C TYR A 151 -7.59 -1.64 15.87
N ILE A 152 -7.66 -0.36 16.25
CA ILE A 152 -6.49 0.44 16.60
C ILE A 152 -6.58 0.93 18.04
N ILE A 153 -5.46 0.91 18.73
CA ILE A 153 -5.26 1.56 20.03
C ILE A 153 -4.31 2.72 19.84
N ILE A 154 -4.55 3.82 20.55
CA ILE A 154 -3.74 5.02 20.51
C ILE A 154 -3.00 5.16 21.83
N LEU A 155 -1.67 5.17 21.78
CA LEU A 155 -0.79 5.33 22.92
C LEU A 155 -0.43 6.82 23.07
N GLY A 156 -0.87 7.39 24.19
CA GLY A 156 -0.79 8.84 24.45
C GLY A 156 -2.15 9.53 24.39
N THR A 157 -2.36 10.53 25.24
CA THR A 157 -3.63 11.29 25.40
C THR A 157 -3.46 12.78 25.06
N ASN A 158 -2.36 13.12 24.35
CA ASN A 158 -2.09 14.49 23.94
C ASN A 158 -3.00 14.97 22.78
N ALA A 159 -3.01 16.27 22.52
CA ALA A 159 -3.84 16.88 21.47
C ALA A 159 -3.66 16.24 20.08
N ARG A 160 -2.45 15.76 19.74
CA ARG A 160 -2.19 15.05 18.46
C ARG A 160 -2.85 13.69 18.41
N ALA A 161 -2.83 12.95 19.51
CA ALA A 161 -3.50 11.66 19.64
C ALA A 161 -5.01 11.83 19.46
N LEU A 162 -5.60 12.85 20.07
CA LEU A 162 -7.01 13.21 19.92
C LEU A 162 -7.34 13.61 18.46
N GLU A 163 -6.50 14.45 17.85
CA GLU A 163 -6.68 14.83 16.44
C GLU A 163 -6.63 13.61 15.51
N PHE A 164 -5.72 12.68 15.76
CA PHE A 164 -5.63 11.44 14.97
C PHE A 164 -6.88 10.57 15.15
N ALA A 165 -7.39 10.42 16.37
CA ALA A 165 -8.64 9.70 16.62
C ALA A 165 -9.83 10.34 15.89
N ARG A 166 -10.00 11.65 16.00
CA ARG A 166 -11.05 12.39 15.27
C ARG A 166 -10.93 12.21 13.75
N ARG A 167 -9.71 12.19 13.22
CA ARG A 167 -9.45 11.97 11.78
C ARG A 167 -9.85 10.57 11.32
N ILE A 168 -9.62 9.56 12.15
CA ILE A 168 -10.05 8.18 11.87
C ILE A 168 -11.57 8.06 11.90
N GLU A 169 -12.22 8.65 12.92
CA GLU A 169 -13.67 8.63 13.09
C GLU A 169 -14.40 9.39 11.98
N ALA A 170 -13.82 10.50 11.51
CA ALA A 170 -14.36 11.27 10.40
C ALA A 170 -14.29 10.55 9.04
N LYS A 171 -13.47 9.48 8.92
CA LYS A 171 -13.24 8.78 7.65
C LYS A 171 -13.47 7.26 7.80
N PRO A 172 -14.72 6.81 7.92
CA PRO A 172 -15.05 5.39 8.07
C PRO A 172 -14.59 4.52 6.88
N GLU A 173 -14.39 5.13 5.71
CA GLU A 173 -13.82 4.44 4.53
C GLU A 173 -12.39 3.95 4.72
N TRP A 174 -11.64 4.47 5.68
CA TRP A 174 -10.33 3.95 6.04
C TRP A 174 -10.43 2.59 6.73
N GLY A 175 -11.59 2.30 7.33
CA GLY A 175 -11.87 1.02 7.99
C GLY A 175 -11.06 0.82 9.25
N TYR A 176 -10.84 1.88 10.02
CA TYR A 176 -10.31 1.80 11.38
C TYR A 176 -11.43 1.95 12.39
N ARG A 177 -11.31 1.20 13.49
CA ARG A 177 -12.14 1.37 14.68
C ARG A 177 -11.23 1.62 15.87
N ASN A 178 -11.32 2.80 16.45
CA ASN A 178 -10.60 3.15 17.66
C ASN A 178 -11.19 2.39 18.83
N LEU A 179 -10.39 1.57 19.53
CA LEU A 179 -10.79 0.86 20.75
C LEU A 179 -10.67 1.77 21.97
N GLY A 180 -9.76 2.75 21.92
CA GLY A 180 -9.53 3.70 22.99
C GLY A 180 -8.06 4.10 23.08
N PHE A 181 -7.75 4.76 24.17
CA PHE A 181 -6.43 5.33 24.45
C PHE A 181 -5.77 4.57 25.58
N VAL A 182 -4.44 4.54 25.56
CA VAL A 182 -3.60 4.00 26.62
C VAL A 182 -2.59 5.08 27.00
N ASP A 183 -2.58 5.45 28.28
CA ASP A 183 -1.63 6.42 28.81
C ASP A 183 -1.58 6.33 30.33
N GLU A 184 -0.55 6.86 30.93
CA GLU A 184 -0.48 7.07 32.37
C GLU A 184 -1.12 8.43 32.75
N PRO A 185 -1.66 8.56 33.99
CA PRO A 185 -2.20 9.83 34.44
C PRO A 185 -1.11 10.93 34.46
N TRP A 186 -1.35 12.05 33.82
CA TRP A 186 -0.44 13.20 33.78
C TRP A 186 -1.21 14.53 33.92
N GLN A 187 -0.51 15.61 34.28
CA GLN A 187 -1.13 16.88 34.66
C GLN A 187 -1.94 17.56 33.53
N GLY A 188 -1.62 17.28 32.25
CA GLY A 188 -2.33 17.86 31.09
C GLY A 188 -3.50 17.00 30.56
N MET A 189 -3.98 16.02 31.33
CA MET A 189 -5.02 15.10 30.88
C MET A 189 -6.44 15.68 30.90
N GLU A 190 -6.60 16.94 31.31
CA GLU A 190 -7.91 17.57 31.45
C GLU A 190 -8.60 17.75 30.08
N GLU A 191 -7.87 18.20 29.06
CA GLU A 191 -8.36 18.32 27.68
C GLU A 191 -8.83 16.95 27.11
N PHE A 192 -8.12 15.90 27.45
CA PHE A 192 -8.51 14.55 27.09
C PHE A 192 -9.82 14.13 27.78
N ARG A 193 -9.97 14.40 29.09
CA ARG A 193 -11.20 14.08 29.84
C ARG A 193 -12.42 14.83 29.28
N GLN A 194 -12.23 16.10 28.91
CA GLN A 194 -13.29 16.92 28.31
C GLN A 194 -13.68 16.45 26.91
N SER A 195 -12.80 15.75 26.20
CA SER A 195 -13.09 15.23 24.85
C SER A 195 -14.08 14.06 24.82
N GLY A 196 -14.39 13.45 25.98
CA GLY A 196 -15.20 12.24 26.07
C GLY A 196 -14.52 10.97 25.54
N ALA A 197 -13.24 11.05 25.22
CA ALA A 197 -12.48 9.90 24.71
C ALA A 197 -12.25 8.86 25.83
N ARG A 198 -12.27 7.58 25.47
CA ARG A 198 -12.18 6.47 26.43
C ARG A 198 -10.73 6.07 26.65
N LEU A 199 -10.26 6.14 27.89
CA LEU A 199 -9.05 5.48 28.35
C LEU A 199 -9.37 4.01 28.64
N VAL A 200 -8.65 3.07 28.01
CA VAL A 200 -8.92 1.63 28.11
C VAL A 200 -7.94 0.89 28.98
N SER A 201 -6.73 1.40 29.12
CA SER A 201 -5.68 0.82 29.98
C SER A 201 -4.62 1.89 30.27
N ASP A 202 -3.77 1.60 31.25
CA ASP A 202 -2.46 2.21 31.44
C ASP A 202 -1.38 1.41 30.69
N LEU A 203 -0.11 1.88 30.77
CA LEU A 203 1.01 1.20 30.12
C LEU A 203 1.28 -0.17 30.73
N ALA A 204 1.08 -0.32 32.05
CA ALA A 204 1.33 -1.57 32.78
C ALA A 204 0.28 -2.64 32.40
N GLY A 205 -0.98 -2.25 32.25
CA GLY A 205 -2.10 -3.14 31.88
C GLY A 205 -2.19 -3.44 30.38
N LEU A 206 -1.41 -2.76 29.54
CA LEU A 206 -1.47 -2.92 28.09
C LEU A 206 -1.26 -4.37 27.63
N ALA A 207 -0.31 -5.08 28.22
CA ALA A 207 -0.03 -6.47 27.87
C ALA A 207 -1.23 -7.39 28.09
N GLU A 208 -1.94 -7.19 29.19
CA GLU A 208 -3.15 -7.92 29.53
C GLU A 208 -4.31 -7.54 28.59
N PHE A 209 -4.45 -6.25 28.31
CA PHE A 209 -5.44 -5.76 27.36
C PHE A 209 -5.26 -6.38 25.95
N LEU A 210 -4.03 -6.46 25.45
CA LEU A 210 -3.71 -7.06 24.16
C LEU A 210 -3.99 -8.57 24.10
N ARG A 211 -3.91 -9.29 25.23
CA ARG A 211 -4.27 -10.72 25.31
C ARG A 211 -5.76 -10.96 25.19
N HIS A 212 -6.58 -10.06 25.76
CA HIS A 212 -8.03 -10.23 25.83
C HIS A 212 -8.79 -9.53 24.68
N ASN A 213 -8.14 -8.67 23.92
CA ASN A 213 -8.77 -7.91 22.85
C ASN A 213 -8.05 -8.11 21.52
N VAL A 214 -8.84 -8.14 20.43
CA VAL A 214 -8.27 -8.19 19.08
C VAL A 214 -7.79 -6.78 18.71
N VAL A 215 -6.48 -6.60 18.60
CA VAL A 215 -5.84 -5.36 18.20
C VAL A 215 -4.99 -5.62 16.97
N ASP A 216 -5.24 -4.88 15.89
CA ASP A 216 -4.48 -5.00 14.65
C ASP A 216 -3.31 -4.02 14.58
N GLU A 217 -3.46 -2.85 15.24
CA GLU A 217 -2.52 -1.74 15.11
C GLU A 217 -2.44 -0.91 16.40
N VAL A 218 -1.24 -0.48 16.78
CA VAL A 218 -1.00 0.44 17.88
C VAL A 218 -0.33 1.70 17.32
N ALA A 219 -0.97 2.87 17.55
CA ALA A 219 -0.43 4.15 17.13
C ALA A 219 0.22 4.87 18.32
N ILE A 220 1.51 5.11 18.26
CA ILE A 220 2.29 5.73 19.34
C ILE A 220 2.38 7.23 19.11
N TYR A 221 1.75 7.98 20.01
CA TYR A 221 1.74 9.45 20.08
C TYR A 221 2.40 10.00 21.34
N LEU A 222 3.07 9.15 22.13
CA LEU A 222 3.88 9.59 23.27
C LEU A 222 5.06 10.45 22.79
N PRO A 223 5.49 11.47 23.56
CA PRO A 223 6.68 12.25 23.28
C PRO A 223 7.93 11.37 23.33
N LEU A 224 8.47 10.95 22.19
CA LEU A 224 9.58 9.96 22.13
C LEU A 224 10.84 10.41 22.87
N ARG A 225 11.09 11.71 23.01
CA ARG A 225 12.25 12.21 23.78
C ARG A 225 12.22 11.82 25.25
N SER A 226 11.01 11.82 25.85
CA SER A 226 10.82 11.56 27.27
C SER A 226 10.36 10.12 27.56
N PHE A 227 9.78 9.45 26.58
CA PHE A 227 9.14 8.13 26.71
C PHE A 227 9.70 7.11 25.73
N TYR A 228 10.99 7.21 25.39
CA TYR A 228 11.62 6.31 24.42
C TYR A 228 11.61 4.85 24.88
N GLU A 229 11.93 4.59 26.13
CA GLU A 229 11.97 3.23 26.70
C GLU A 229 10.57 2.59 26.71
N GLN A 230 9.56 3.35 27.13
CA GLN A 230 8.17 2.89 27.13
C GLN A 230 7.69 2.60 25.70
N ALA A 231 7.96 3.50 24.76
CA ALA A 231 7.61 3.31 23.35
C ALA A 231 8.32 2.09 22.75
N SER A 232 9.59 1.88 23.08
CA SER A 232 10.37 0.71 22.66
C SER A 232 9.83 -0.58 23.26
N HIS A 233 9.50 -0.58 24.55
CA HIS A 233 8.91 -1.73 25.22
C HIS A 233 7.57 -2.12 24.59
N VAL A 234 6.70 -1.15 24.35
CA VAL A 234 5.41 -1.38 23.68
C VAL A 234 5.62 -1.88 22.24
N ALA A 235 6.58 -1.34 21.51
CA ALA A 235 6.89 -1.80 20.17
C ALA A 235 7.37 -3.25 20.14
N ALA A 236 8.23 -3.64 21.11
CA ALA A 236 8.70 -5.01 21.27
C ALA A 236 7.54 -5.97 21.62
N LEU A 237 6.68 -5.58 22.56
CA LEU A 237 5.48 -6.34 22.93
C LEU A 237 4.55 -6.53 21.72
N CYS A 238 4.27 -5.48 20.97
CA CYS A 238 3.46 -5.56 19.74
C CYS A 238 4.09 -6.48 18.70
N GLY A 239 5.43 -6.46 18.57
CA GLY A 239 6.18 -7.34 17.67
C GLY A 239 5.99 -8.82 18.01
N GLN A 240 5.98 -9.18 19.30
CA GLN A 240 5.72 -10.56 19.76
C GLN A 240 4.32 -11.04 19.41
N HIS A 241 3.34 -10.14 19.42
CA HIS A 241 1.94 -10.44 19.08
C HIS A 241 1.60 -10.23 17.60
N GLY A 242 2.56 -9.85 16.75
CA GLY A 242 2.32 -9.59 15.32
C GLY A 242 1.47 -8.33 15.06
N ILE A 243 1.36 -7.44 16.04
CA ILE A 243 0.60 -6.19 15.97
C ILE A 243 1.46 -5.13 15.26
N THR A 244 0.88 -4.42 14.31
CA THR A 244 1.59 -3.36 13.59
C THR A 244 1.73 -2.12 14.47
N VAL A 245 2.94 -1.59 14.62
CA VAL A 245 3.18 -0.34 15.34
C VAL A 245 3.33 0.80 14.35
N ARG A 246 2.67 1.92 14.65
CA ARG A 246 2.74 3.16 13.88
C ARG A 246 3.27 4.28 14.77
N PHE A 247 4.22 5.03 14.26
CA PHE A 247 4.74 6.24 14.89
C PHE A 247 4.27 7.48 14.12
N ASP A 248 4.10 8.62 14.80
CA ASP A 248 3.89 9.90 14.15
C ASP A 248 5.17 10.33 13.42
N SER A 249 5.09 10.53 12.11
CA SER A 249 6.23 10.91 11.26
C SER A 249 6.90 12.22 11.66
N LYS A 250 6.19 13.11 12.36
CA LYS A 250 6.71 14.39 12.85
C LYS A 250 7.80 14.25 13.93
N TYR A 251 7.94 13.06 14.53
CA TYR A 251 9.05 12.78 15.47
C TYR A 251 10.39 12.54 14.78
N PHE A 252 10.35 12.02 13.58
CA PHE A 252 11.54 11.92 12.74
C PHE A 252 11.56 13.19 11.89
N ARG A 253 12.31 14.22 12.32
CA ARG A 253 12.58 15.43 11.53
C ARG A 253 13.27 15.06 10.21
N LEU A 254 12.51 14.52 9.29
CA LEU A 254 12.83 14.50 7.88
C LEU A 254 12.28 15.83 7.34
N GLU A 255 13.05 16.89 7.57
CA GLU A 255 12.88 18.15 6.89
C GLU A 255 12.88 17.86 5.39
N ASP A 256 11.87 18.39 4.68
CA ASP A 256 11.76 18.47 3.22
C ASP A 256 11.35 17.25 2.38
N ARG A 257 10.68 16.25 2.90
CA ARG A 257 9.95 15.33 2.01
C ARG A 257 8.52 15.13 2.50
N ALA A 258 7.58 15.11 1.50
CA ALA A 258 6.14 14.92 1.67
C ALA A 258 5.76 14.00 2.84
N PRO A 259 4.60 14.18 3.50
CA PRO A 259 4.24 13.46 4.72
C PRO A 259 4.36 11.96 4.49
N PHE A 260 5.48 11.42 4.95
CA PHE A 260 5.77 9.99 4.90
C PHE A 260 4.82 9.33 5.90
N ASP A 261 3.85 8.60 5.40
CA ASP A 261 2.98 7.76 6.20
C ASP A 261 3.78 6.53 6.67
N GLY A 262 4.66 6.80 7.65
CA GLY A 262 5.65 5.86 8.17
C GLY A 262 5.02 4.81 9.07
N SER A 263 4.35 3.81 8.50
CA SER A 263 4.13 2.57 9.19
C SER A 263 5.41 1.73 9.15
N ILE A 264 6.27 1.89 10.15
CA ILE A 264 7.39 0.99 10.35
C ILE A 264 6.80 -0.32 10.89
N ARG A 265 6.80 -1.37 10.09
CA ARG A 265 6.53 -2.72 10.59
C ARG A 265 7.76 -3.17 11.38
N CYS A 266 7.63 -3.27 12.67
CA CYS A 266 8.69 -3.71 13.58
C CYS A 266 9.19 -5.15 13.31
N GLY A 267 8.61 -5.88 12.36
CA GLY A 267 9.02 -7.24 12.01
C GLY A 267 10.28 -7.38 11.17
N SER A 268 10.85 -6.29 10.64
CA SER A 268 12.06 -6.35 9.79
C SER A 268 13.34 -5.84 10.46
N LEU A 269 13.24 -5.15 11.59
CA LEU A 269 14.41 -4.57 12.29
C LEU A 269 15.07 -5.50 13.32
N PHE A 270 14.42 -6.58 13.73
CA PHE A 270 14.95 -7.51 14.75
C PHE A 270 15.41 -8.87 14.19
N ARG A 271 15.70 -8.97 12.89
CA ARG A 271 16.20 -10.22 12.29
C ARG A 271 17.71 -10.26 12.04
N THR A 272 18.48 -9.43 12.73
CA THR A 272 19.95 -9.52 12.69
C THR A 272 20.49 -9.53 14.12
N SER A 273 20.50 -10.69 14.76
CA SER A 273 21.54 -11.24 15.63
C SER A 273 20.98 -12.40 16.47
N GLN A 274 21.07 -13.57 15.95
CA GLN A 274 21.45 -14.79 16.67
C GLN A 274 22.26 -15.64 15.71
#